data_10e65b0b099adbd7ce0a5aa125b0cce9
#
_entry.id   10e65b0b099adbd7ce0a5aa125b0cce9
#
_cell.length_a   1.000
_cell.length_b   1.000
_cell.length_c   1.000
_cell.angle_alpha   90.00
_cell.angle_beta   90.00
_cell.angle_gamma   90.00
#
_symmetry.space_group_name_H-M   'P 1'
#
loop_
_entity.id
_entity.type
_entity.pdbx_description
1 polymer ?
#
loop_
_entity_poly.entity_id
_entity_poly.type
_entity_poly.pdbx_seq_one_letter_code
_entity_poly.pdbx_strand_id
1 'polypeptide(L)'
;TLNRPNSYTLAYQSRVGPVEWLKPYTEDALQELGAQGVKDLLVVPISFVSEHIETLQEIDIEYREVAEEAGITKFQRVPALNTHPGFINALAELTVESLKDKPCTFAEVIHPKKNMKMYPQERWQWGMTTAAEVWNGRLAMLGFIALLIELISGHGPLHFVGLL
;
A
#
# COMPACT_ATOMS: atom_id res chain seq x y z
N THR A 1 -29.78 -6.12 -0.55
CA THR A 1 -29.83 -4.89 -1.39
C THR A 1 -30.41 -3.78 -0.56
N LEU A 2 -29.59 -2.80 -0.20
CA LEU A 2 -30.05 -1.57 0.43
C LEU A 2 -30.93 -0.84 -0.59
N ASN A 3 -32.22 -0.71 -0.26
CA ASN A 3 -33.22 -0.11 -1.16
C ASN A 3 -33.17 1.43 -1.15
N ARG A 4 -32.07 2.02 -0.67
CA ARG A 4 -31.84 3.48 -0.67
C ARG A 4 -30.50 3.75 -1.35
N PRO A 5 -30.47 4.50 -2.46
CA PRO A 5 -29.22 4.95 -3.06
C PRO A 5 -28.58 5.97 -2.13
N ASN A 6 -27.50 5.58 -1.46
CA ASN A 6 -26.64 6.55 -0.78
C ASN A 6 -25.78 7.25 -1.85
N SER A 7 -25.64 8.56 -1.72
CA SER A 7 -24.62 9.28 -2.50
C SER A 7 -23.23 8.81 -2.07
N TYR A 8 -22.30 8.78 -3.00
CA TYR A 8 -20.90 8.51 -2.72
C TYR A 8 -20.00 9.54 -3.38
N THR A 9 -18.88 9.79 -2.75
CA THR A 9 -17.83 10.67 -3.26
C THR A 9 -16.54 9.85 -3.30
N LEU A 10 -15.82 9.91 -4.41
CA LEU A 10 -14.51 9.31 -4.55
C LEU A 10 -13.47 10.32 -4.09
N ALA A 11 -12.52 9.88 -3.27
CA ALA A 11 -11.36 10.66 -2.85
C ALA A 11 -10.10 9.80 -2.86
N TYR A 12 -8.94 10.43 -2.90
CA TYR A 12 -7.66 9.75 -3.02
C TYR A 12 -6.77 10.07 -1.83
N GLN A 13 -6.34 9.00 -1.18
CA GLN A 13 -5.44 8.99 -0.02
C GLN A 13 -3.98 8.89 -0.46
N SER A 14 -3.04 9.00 0.48
CA SER A 14 -1.62 8.64 0.32
C SER A 14 -0.83 9.55 -0.62
N ARG A 15 -1.10 10.85 -0.56
CA ARG A 15 -0.24 11.82 -1.24
C ARG A 15 1.13 11.87 -0.56
N VAL A 16 2.19 11.58 -1.30
CA VAL A 16 3.58 11.62 -0.79
C VAL A 16 4.41 12.62 -1.59
N GLY A 17 5.06 13.53 -0.88
CA GLY A 17 6.02 14.48 -1.44
C GLY A 17 5.41 15.57 -2.33
N PRO A 18 6.25 16.25 -3.15
CA PRO A 18 5.84 17.41 -3.94
C PRO A 18 5.15 17.06 -5.27
N VAL A 19 4.95 15.78 -5.54
CA VAL A 19 4.34 15.31 -6.79
C VAL A 19 2.84 15.54 -6.75
N GLU A 20 2.26 15.99 -7.86
CA GLU A 20 0.81 16.07 -8.00
C GLU A 20 0.20 14.68 -7.94
N TRP A 21 -0.78 14.49 -7.06
CA TRP A 21 -1.48 13.24 -6.85
C TRP A 21 -2.88 13.27 -7.46
N LEU A 22 -3.55 12.12 -7.49
CA LEU A 22 -4.94 12.03 -7.94
C LEU A 22 -5.85 12.90 -7.05
N LYS A 23 -6.83 13.54 -7.63
CA LYS A 23 -7.78 14.43 -6.94
C LYS A 23 -9.22 13.90 -7.06
N PRO A 24 -10.12 14.28 -6.13
CA PRO A 24 -9.88 15.15 -4.96
C PRO A 24 -9.08 14.45 -3.86
N TYR A 25 -8.32 15.20 -3.09
CA TYR A 25 -7.69 14.68 -1.87
C TYR A 25 -8.74 14.37 -0.82
N THR A 26 -8.46 13.43 0.06
CA THR A 26 -9.41 13.02 1.10
C THR A 26 -9.77 14.19 2.01
N GLU A 27 -8.80 14.99 2.41
CA GLU A 27 -9.00 16.19 3.24
C GLU A 27 -9.92 17.22 2.57
N ASP A 28 -9.66 17.55 1.30
CA ASP A 28 -10.49 18.49 0.52
C ASP A 28 -11.93 17.98 0.41
N ALA A 29 -12.09 16.68 0.16
CA ALA A 29 -13.41 16.05 0.06
C ALA A 29 -14.19 16.10 1.39
N LEU A 30 -13.52 15.94 2.53
CA LEU A 30 -14.13 16.06 3.85
C LEU A 30 -14.63 17.49 4.12
N GLN A 31 -13.82 18.48 3.80
CA GLN A 31 -14.18 19.89 3.94
C GLN A 31 -15.37 20.26 3.04
N GLU A 32 -15.35 19.79 1.79
CA GLU A 32 -16.45 20.03 0.85
C GLU A 32 -17.76 19.36 1.32
N LEU A 33 -17.72 18.11 1.76
CA LEU A 33 -18.88 17.39 2.30
C LEU A 33 -19.44 18.07 3.56
N GLY A 34 -18.58 18.55 4.44
CA GLY A 34 -18.97 19.33 5.61
C GLY A 34 -19.67 20.64 5.22
N ALA A 35 -19.13 21.37 4.24
CA ALA A 35 -19.74 22.60 3.70
C ALA A 35 -21.09 22.34 3.04
N GLN A 36 -21.31 21.17 2.45
CA GLN A 36 -22.61 20.72 1.92
C GLN A 36 -23.59 20.30 3.01
N GLY A 37 -23.19 20.30 4.28
CA GLY A 37 -24.04 19.97 5.42
C GLY A 37 -24.17 18.48 5.71
N VAL A 38 -23.28 17.64 5.17
CA VAL A 38 -23.24 16.20 5.51
C VAL A 38 -22.92 16.02 6.98
N LYS A 39 -23.71 15.22 7.69
CA LYS A 39 -23.56 14.97 9.12
C LYS A 39 -23.09 13.54 9.44
N ASP A 40 -23.47 12.59 8.62
CA ASP A 40 -23.15 11.18 8.78
C ASP A 40 -22.31 10.74 7.59
N LEU A 41 -21.06 10.32 7.82
CA LEU A 41 -20.13 9.89 6.79
C LEU A 41 -19.54 8.52 7.11
N LEU A 42 -19.61 7.62 6.14
CA LEU A 42 -18.91 6.34 6.17
C LEU A 42 -17.78 6.35 5.15
N VAL A 43 -16.55 6.21 5.62
CA VAL A 43 -15.36 6.08 4.78
C VAL A 43 -15.08 4.61 4.49
N VAL A 44 -14.89 4.28 3.22
CA VAL A 44 -14.56 2.93 2.75
C VAL A 44 -13.19 2.96 2.09
N PRO A 45 -12.11 2.56 2.78
CA PRO A 45 -10.75 2.55 2.22
C PRO A 45 -10.55 1.33 1.31
N ILE A 46 -11.18 1.36 0.13
CA ILE A 46 -11.33 0.22 -0.76
C ILE A 46 -10.00 -0.38 -1.26
N SER A 47 -8.95 0.43 -1.32
CA SER A 47 -7.63 -0.03 -1.78
C SER A 47 -6.78 -0.67 -0.68
N PHE A 48 -7.19 -0.53 0.58
CA PHE A 48 -6.44 -1.04 1.73
C PHE A 48 -7.02 -2.36 2.21
N VAL A 49 -6.30 -3.44 1.99
CA VAL A 49 -6.73 -4.79 2.39
C VAL A 49 -6.32 -5.15 3.81
N SER A 50 -5.41 -4.40 4.43
CA SER A 50 -4.96 -4.59 5.81
C SER A 50 -4.92 -3.26 6.55
N GLU A 51 -5.09 -3.31 7.89
CA GLU A 51 -4.88 -2.13 8.73
C GLU A 51 -3.40 -1.75 8.76
N HIS A 52 -3.13 -0.46 8.66
CA HIS A 52 -1.80 0.14 8.73
C HIS A 52 -1.89 1.60 9.17
N ILE A 53 -0.77 2.31 9.14
CA ILE A 53 -0.70 3.68 9.66
C ILE A 53 -1.69 4.64 8.96
N GLU A 54 -1.91 4.49 7.65
CA GLU A 54 -2.84 5.35 6.92
C GLU A 54 -4.30 5.10 7.31
N THR A 55 -4.68 3.87 7.67
CA THR A 55 -6.03 3.58 8.14
C THR A 55 -6.23 3.94 9.61
N LEU A 56 -5.26 3.61 10.47
CA LEU A 56 -5.39 3.73 11.92
C LEU A 56 -5.03 5.13 12.44
N GLN A 57 -4.09 5.80 11.82
CA GLN A 57 -3.65 7.13 12.22
C GLN A 57 -4.30 8.22 11.34
N GLU A 58 -4.07 8.18 10.03
CA GLU A 58 -4.52 9.27 9.17
C GLU A 58 -6.04 9.30 9.06
N ILE A 59 -6.71 8.15 8.75
CA ILE A 59 -8.16 8.16 8.58
C ILE A 59 -8.89 8.19 9.91
N ASP A 60 -8.49 7.35 10.88
CA ASP A 60 -9.27 7.21 12.12
C ASP A 60 -9.02 8.34 13.13
N ILE A 61 -7.88 9.03 13.07
CA ILE A 61 -7.55 10.12 14.00
C ILE A 61 -7.54 11.45 13.25
N GLU A 62 -6.58 11.67 12.34
CA GLU A 62 -6.36 12.98 11.73
C GLU A 62 -7.56 13.43 10.87
N TYR A 63 -8.08 12.57 10.01
CA TYR A 63 -9.24 12.93 9.18
C TYR A 63 -10.56 12.92 9.95
N ARG A 64 -10.64 12.25 11.07
CA ARG A 64 -11.77 12.40 11.98
C ARG A 64 -11.82 13.83 12.54
N GLU A 65 -10.67 14.36 12.96
CA GLU A 65 -10.57 15.74 13.44
C GLU A 65 -10.99 16.73 12.34
N VAL A 66 -10.46 16.57 11.13
CA VAL A 66 -10.84 17.40 9.97
C VAL A 66 -12.33 17.32 9.69
N ALA A 67 -12.92 16.12 9.76
CA ALA A 67 -14.35 15.93 9.54
C ALA A 67 -15.19 16.60 10.62
N GLU A 68 -14.79 16.51 11.88
CA GLU A 68 -15.46 17.17 13.02
C GLU A 68 -15.38 18.69 12.89
N GLU A 69 -14.25 19.25 12.53
CA GLU A 69 -14.06 20.69 12.25
C GLU A 69 -14.93 21.16 11.08
N ALA A 70 -15.09 20.32 10.04
CA ALA A 70 -15.99 20.60 8.93
C ALA A 70 -17.48 20.44 9.29
N GLY A 71 -17.80 19.98 10.49
CA GLY A 71 -19.17 19.84 11.02
C GLY A 71 -19.83 18.49 10.70
N ILE A 72 -19.06 17.47 10.34
CA ILE A 72 -19.50 16.08 10.20
C ILE A 72 -19.51 15.46 11.60
N THR A 73 -20.69 15.11 12.12
CA THR A 73 -20.87 14.69 13.51
C THR A 73 -20.72 13.19 13.73
N LYS A 74 -20.91 12.40 12.68
CA LYS A 74 -20.69 10.96 12.70
C LYS A 74 -19.74 10.55 11.58
N PHE A 75 -18.51 10.36 11.95
CA PHE A 75 -17.46 9.85 11.07
C PHE A 75 -17.15 8.41 11.42
N GLN A 76 -17.34 7.51 10.47
CA GLN A 76 -17.04 6.08 10.64
C GLN A 76 -16.21 5.58 9.47
N ARG A 77 -15.29 4.65 9.74
CA ARG A 77 -14.53 3.94 8.72
C ARG A 77 -14.87 2.45 8.73
N VAL A 78 -14.98 1.86 7.56
CA VAL A 78 -15.07 0.41 7.41
C VAL A 78 -13.70 -0.19 7.71
N PRO A 79 -13.59 -1.18 8.62
CA PRO A 79 -12.34 -1.87 8.88
C PRO A 79 -11.76 -2.52 7.63
N ALA A 80 -10.43 -2.60 7.51
CA ALA A 80 -9.79 -3.38 6.48
C ALA A 80 -10.09 -4.87 6.63
N LEU A 81 -10.02 -5.60 5.54
CA LEU A 81 -10.38 -7.02 5.51
C LEU A 81 -9.42 -7.89 6.31
N ASN A 82 -8.15 -7.52 6.41
CA ASN A 82 -7.11 -8.28 7.11
C ASN A 82 -7.16 -9.77 6.75
N THR A 83 -7.34 -10.61 7.76
CA THR A 83 -7.46 -12.08 7.62
C THR A 83 -8.91 -12.57 7.66
N HIS A 84 -9.87 -11.72 7.27
CA HIS A 84 -11.28 -12.12 7.25
C HIS A 84 -11.47 -13.38 6.40
N PRO A 85 -12.13 -14.44 6.92
CA PRO A 85 -12.21 -15.73 6.24
C PRO A 85 -12.76 -15.65 4.81
N GLY A 86 -13.77 -14.82 4.57
CA GLY A 86 -14.32 -14.61 3.24
C GLY A 86 -13.32 -14.02 2.25
N PHE A 87 -12.45 -13.10 2.71
CA PHE A 87 -11.40 -12.54 1.87
C PHE A 87 -10.30 -13.56 1.56
N ILE A 88 -9.85 -14.30 2.56
CA ILE A 88 -8.85 -15.37 2.38
C ILE A 88 -9.37 -16.46 1.44
N ASN A 89 -10.64 -16.87 1.57
CA ASN A 89 -11.25 -17.84 0.67
C ASN A 89 -11.32 -17.32 -0.78
N ALA A 90 -11.72 -16.07 -0.97
CA ALA A 90 -11.75 -15.45 -2.30
C ALA A 90 -10.35 -15.41 -2.95
N LEU A 91 -9.32 -15.04 -2.20
CA LEU A 91 -7.92 -15.08 -2.68
C LEU A 91 -7.47 -16.50 -3.03
N ALA A 92 -7.83 -17.50 -2.21
CA ALA A 92 -7.52 -18.89 -2.48
C ALA A 92 -8.21 -19.38 -3.77
N GLU A 93 -9.49 -19.07 -3.95
CA GLU A 93 -10.24 -19.42 -5.16
C GLU A 93 -9.64 -18.81 -6.42
N LEU A 94 -9.32 -17.50 -6.41
CA LEU A 94 -8.67 -16.81 -7.51
C LEU A 94 -7.29 -17.42 -7.84
N THR A 95 -6.54 -17.80 -6.82
CA THR A 95 -5.24 -18.45 -6.98
C THR A 95 -5.39 -19.81 -7.66
N VAL A 96 -6.31 -20.65 -7.16
CA VAL A 96 -6.58 -21.98 -7.74
C VAL A 96 -7.09 -21.86 -9.19
N GLU A 97 -7.95 -20.89 -9.47
CA GLU A 97 -8.45 -20.64 -10.82
C GLU A 97 -7.32 -20.25 -11.77
N SER A 98 -6.45 -19.34 -11.34
CA SER A 98 -5.29 -18.92 -12.14
C SER A 98 -4.30 -20.04 -12.42
N LEU A 99 -4.21 -21.03 -11.53
CA LEU A 99 -3.35 -22.20 -11.71
C LEU A 99 -3.93 -23.27 -12.65
N LYS A 100 -5.27 -23.31 -12.80
CA LYS A 100 -5.92 -24.27 -13.71
C LYS A 100 -5.52 -24.02 -15.17
N ASP A 101 -5.43 -22.77 -15.56
CA ASP A 101 -5.10 -22.36 -16.93
C ASP A 101 -3.61 -22.40 -17.25
N LYS A 102 -2.79 -22.44 -16.23
CA LYS A 102 -1.31 -22.47 -16.33
C LYS A 102 -0.77 -23.45 -15.30
N PRO A 103 -0.83 -24.77 -15.57
CA PRO A 103 -0.24 -25.73 -14.66
C PRO A 103 1.26 -25.47 -14.56
N CYS A 104 1.65 -24.78 -13.49
CA CYS A 104 3.04 -24.51 -13.17
C CYS A 104 3.51 -25.62 -12.25
N THR A 105 4.51 -26.39 -12.66
CA THR A 105 5.11 -27.36 -11.75
C THR A 105 5.99 -26.61 -10.74
N PHE A 106 6.10 -27.13 -9.52
CA PHE A 106 6.95 -26.56 -8.48
C PHE A 106 8.41 -26.37 -8.98
N ALA A 107 8.86 -27.24 -9.87
CA ALA A 107 10.17 -27.14 -10.53
C ALA A 107 10.26 -25.89 -11.44
N GLU A 108 9.18 -25.47 -12.10
CA GLU A 108 9.17 -24.28 -12.94
C GLU A 108 9.13 -22.97 -12.12
N VAL A 109 8.61 -23.02 -10.91
CA VAL A 109 8.62 -21.88 -9.96
C VAL A 109 10.04 -21.67 -9.41
N ILE A 110 10.72 -22.77 -9.03
CA ILE A 110 12.08 -22.70 -8.46
C ILE A 110 13.14 -22.50 -9.55
N HIS A 111 12.94 -23.12 -10.72
CA HIS A 111 13.84 -23.03 -11.85
C HIS A 111 13.11 -22.48 -13.08
N PRO A 112 12.83 -21.18 -13.12
CA PRO A 112 12.18 -20.56 -14.27
C PRO A 112 13.00 -20.85 -15.53
N LYS A 113 12.32 -21.31 -16.58
CA LYS A 113 12.96 -21.59 -17.88
C LYS A 113 13.84 -20.41 -18.26
N LYS A 114 15.05 -20.68 -18.71
CA LYS A 114 16.12 -19.71 -19.03
C LYS A 114 15.67 -18.55 -19.94
N ASN A 115 14.51 -18.69 -20.61
CA ASN A 115 13.90 -17.69 -21.49
C ASN A 115 12.72 -16.92 -20.87
N MET A 116 12.34 -17.24 -19.63
CA MET A 116 11.35 -16.44 -18.92
C MET A 116 12.09 -15.18 -18.44
N LYS A 117 11.94 -14.09 -19.18
CA LYS A 117 12.38 -12.77 -18.73
C LYS A 117 11.52 -12.42 -17.52
N MET A 118 12.00 -12.78 -16.33
CA MET A 118 11.31 -12.54 -15.06
C MET A 118 11.18 -11.04 -14.78
N TYR A 119 12.02 -10.25 -15.42
CA TYR A 119 11.94 -8.80 -15.43
C TYR A 119 12.27 -8.28 -16.84
N PRO A 120 11.54 -7.29 -17.36
CA PRO A 120 11.94 -6.61 -18.57
C PRO A 120 13.39 -6.14 -18.43
N GLN A 121 14.24 -6.43 -19.41
CA GLN A 121 15.60 -5.87 -19.46
C GLN A 121 15.50 -4.41 -19.92
N GLU A 122 14.83 -3.60 -19.13
CA GLU A 122 14.75 -2.17 -19.38
C GLU A 122 16.08 -1.52 -18.97
N ARG A 123 16.53 -0.56 -19.80
CA ARG A 123 17.67 0.29 -19.41
C ARG A 123 17.29 0.96 -18.09
N TRP A 124 18.28 1.05 -17.21
CA TRP A 124 18.11 1.72 -15.93
C TRP A 124 17.51 3.12 -16.15
N GLN A 125 16.37 3.38 -15.54
CA GLN A 125 15.64 4.63 -15.60
C GLN A 125 15.33 5.10 -14.18
N TRP A 126 15.46 6.40 -13.94
CA TRP A 126 15.05 7.00 -12.69
C TRP A 126 13.53 6.95 -12.55
N GLY A 127 13.04 6.65 -11.36
CA GLY A 127 11.61 6.65 -11.02
C GLY A 127 11.07 5.30 -10.60
N MET A 128 9.76 5.15 -10.61
CA MET A 128 9.02 3.92 -10.24
C MET A 128 9.04 2.93 -11.41
N THR A 129 10.20 2.38 -11.73
CA THR A 129 10.37 1.36 -12.77
C THR A 129 10.75 0.04 -12.14
N THR A 130 10.45 -1.09 -12.80
CA THR A 130 10.85 -2.43 -12.35
C THR A 130 12.37 -2.53 -12.15
N ALA A 131 13.16 -1.85 -12.98
CA ALA A 131 14.61 -1.80 -12.82
C ALA A 131 15.02 -1.07 -11.53
N ALA A 132 14.36 0.05 -11.20
CA ALA A 132 14.62 0.80 -9.97
C ALA A 132 14.22 -0.02 -8.73
N GLU A 133 13.10 -0.73 -8.76
CA GLU A 133 12.65 -1.60 -7.66
C GLU A 133 13.65 -2.74 -7.38
N VAL A 134 14.14 -3.40 -8.44
CA VAL A 134 15.15 -4.47 -8.30
C VAL A 134 16.43 -3.93 -7.68
N TRP A 135 16.88 -2.74 -8.11
CA TRP A 135 18.09 -2.12 -7.55
C TRP A 135 17.87 -1.67 -6.11
N ASN A 136 16.74 -1.10 -5.78
CA ASN A 136 16.40 -0.73 -4.41
C ASN A 136 16.37 -1.95 -3.49
N GLY A 137 15.80 -3.07 -3.95
CA GLY A 137 15.80 -4.32 -3.21
C GLY A 137 17.21 -4.86 -2.96
N ARG A 138 18.10 -4.79 -3.96
CA ARG A 138 19.51 -5.21 -3.81
C ARG A 138 20.28 -4.31 -2.85
N LEU A 139 20.09 -2.99 -2.94
CA LEU A 139 20.72 -2.05 -2.02
C LEU A 139 20.19 -2.20 -0.60
N ALA A 140 18.92 -2.48 -0.42
CA ALA A 140 18.34 -2.77 0.89
C ALA A 140 18.93 -4.04 1.51
N MET A 141 19.14 -5.10 0.72
CA MET A 141 19.82 -6.32 1.20
C MET A 141 21.27 -6.03 1.63
N LEU A 142 22.02 -5.22 0.87
CA LEU A 142 23.38 -4.83 1.26
C LEU A 142 23.37 -4.00 2.54
N GLY A 143 22.42 -3.09 2.68
CA GLY A 143 22.23 -2.31 3.91
C GLY A 143 21.90 -3.19 5.12
N PHE A 144 21.07 -4.21 4.93
CA PHE A 144 20.75 -5.18 5.98
C PHE A 144 21.98 -6.01 6.40
N ILE A 145 22.80 -6.47 5.44
CA ILE A 145 24.06 -7.17 5.74
C ILE A 145 25.01 -6.25 6.52
N ALA A 146 25.13 -4.98 6.12
CA ALA A 146 25.95 -4.01 6.82
C ALA A 146 25.49 -3.80 8.27
N LEU A 147 24.18 -3.72 8.49
CA LEU A 147 23.59 -3.64 9.83
C LEU A 147 23.88 -4.88 10.67
N LEU A 148 23.81 -6.08 10.10
CA LEU A 148 24.16 -7.32 10.80
C LEU A 148 25.64 -7.35 11.19
N ILE A 149 26.52 -6.90 10.31
CA ILE A 149 27.96 -6.81 10.61
C ILE A 149 28.18 -5.84 11.77
N GLU A 150 27.54 -4.69 11.76
CA GLU A 150 27.61 -3.71 12.84
C GLU A 150 27.10 -4.28 14.16
N LEU A 151 25.98 -4.99 14.15
CA LEU A 151 25.41 -5.62 15.33
C LEU A 151 26.34 -6.70 15.95
N ILE A 152 27.04 -7.46 15.12
CA ILE A 152 27.91 -8.55 15.55
C ILE A 152 29.31 -8.03 15.95
N SER A 153 29.86 -7.09 15.20
CA SER A 153 31.24 -6.60 15.40
C SER A 153 31.30 -5.38 16.33
N GLY A 154 30.19 -4.72 16.58
CA GLY A 154 30.15 -3.44 17.29
C GLY A 154 30.73 -2.26 16.49
N HIS A 155 31.07 -2.46 15.22
CA HIS A 155 31.65 -1.44 14.36
C HIS A 155 30.88 -1.34 13.04
N GLY A 156 30.51 -0.11 12.67
CA GLY A 156 29.82 0.14 11.42
C GLY A 156 30.70 -0.16 10.18
N PRO A 157 30.07 -0.35 9.01
CA PRO A 157 30.80 -0.67 7.78
C PRO A 157 31.84 0.38 7.39
N LEU A 158 31.66 1.63 7.77
CA LEU A 158 32.62 2.71 7.51
C LEU A 158 33.93 2.56 8.31
N HIS A 159 33.88 1.90 9.47
CA HIS A 159 35.06 1.58 10.27
C HIS A 159 36.00 0.62 9.53
N PHE A 160 35.44 -0.38 8.81
CA PHE A 160 36.24 -1.35 8.05
C PHE A 160 36.91 -0.77 6.80
N VAL A 161 36.41 0.36 6.28
CA VAL A 161 37.00 1.08 5.15
C VAL A 161 37.86 2.26 5.60
N GLY A 162 38.07 2.44 6.91
CA GLY A 162 38.95 3.47 7.47
C GLY A 162 38.41 4.89 7.36
N LEU A 163 37.08 5.06 7.29
CA LEU A 163 36.45 6.37 7.17
C LEU A 163 35.91 6.90 8.51
N LEU A 164 35.87 6.04 9.57
CA LEU A 164 35.52 6.38 10.97
C LEU A 164 36.32 5.50 11.92
#